data_4aead83bcc99f01c28ca610f9567c8c1
#
_entry.id   4aead83bcc99f01c28ca610f9567c8c1
#
_cell.length_a   1.000
_cell.length_b   1.000
_cell.length_c   1.000
_cell.angle_alpha   90.00
_cell.angle_beta   90.00
_cell.angle_gamma   90.00
#
_symmetry.space_group_name_H-M   'P 1'
#
loop_
_entity.id
_entity.type
_entity.pdbx_description
1 polymer ?
#
loop_
_entity_poly.entity_id
_entity_poly.type
_entity_poly.pdbx_seq_one_letter_code
_entity_poly.pdbx_strand_id
1 'polypeptide(L)'
;MSTQEKHYESYWQEEAYYYPKPEFIGQANCTDPSIFDRFSLDNFPECFKEFADLLDWDQYWHTTLDTSEAPCWKWFVGGKLNASYNCIDRHLEKYRNKTAIHFVPELEDEPIQHMTYQELYRRVNETAAVLQDFCGLKAGDRVTLYLPMTPEL
;
A
#
# COMPACT_ATOMS: atom_id res chain seq x y z
N MET A 1 13.70 11.35 42.10
CA MET A 1 14.08 11.09 40.69
C MET A 1 15.02 9.91 40.68
N SER A 2 14.62 8.82 40.01
CA SER A 2 15.43 7.60 40.03
C SER A 2 16.60 7.72 39.09
N THR A 3 17.70 7.03 39.41
CA THR A 3 18.94 7.02 38.63
C THR A 3 18.72 6.54 37.17
N GLN A 4 17.59 5.87 36.87
CA GLN A 4 17.21 5.42 35.55
C GLN A 4 16.71 6.55 34.62
N GLU A 5 15.96 7.54 35.12
CA GLU A 5 15.47 8.65 34.28
C GLU A 5 16.61 9.51 33.74
N LYS A 6 17.67 9.73 34.55
CA LYS A 6 18.89 10.45 34.11
C LYS A 6 19.65 9.75 32.98
N HIS A 7 19.49 8.43 32.85
CA HIS A 7 20.22 7.65 31.84
C HIS A 7 19.58 7.76 30.46
N TYR A 8 18.25 7.90 30.38
CA TYR A 8 17.54 8.11 29.11
C TYR A 8 17.74 9.53 28.58
N GLU A 9 17.74 10.54 29.42
CA GLU A 9 18.00 11.93 29.03
C GLU A 9 19.42 12.13 28.46
N SER A 10 20.41 11.32 28.88
CA SER A 10 21.78 11.43 28.36
C SER A 10 21.98 10.89 26.95
N TYR A 11 21.04 10.08 26.42
CA TYR A 11 21.08 9.55 25.05
C TYR A 11 20.26 10.39 24.06
N TRP A 12 19.37 11.24 24.53
CA TRP A 12 18.60 12.13 23.71
C TRP A 12 19.30 13.48 23.59
N GLN A 13 19.97 13.71 22.48
CA GLN A 13 20.47 15.02 22.11
C GLN A 13 19.60 15.58 21.01
N GLU A 14 18.78 16.58 21.33
CA GLU A 14 17.85 17.24 20.41
C GLU A 14 18.56 17.84 19.17
N GLU A 15 19.86 18.05 19.25
CA GLU A 15 20.70 18.66 18.21
C GLU A 15 21.45 17.64 17.31
N ALA A 16 21.26 16.33 17.52
CA ALA A 16 21.94 15.32 16.70
C ALA A 16 21.21 15.09 15.37
N TYR A 17 21.57 15.85 14.36
CA TYR A 17 21.08 15.66 13.01
C TYR A 17 22.00 14.73 12.21
N TYR A 18 21.41 13.70 11.61
CA TYR A 18 22.11 12.82 10.67
C TYR A 18 21.76 13.22 9.25
N TYR A 19 22.69 13.89 8.58
CA TYR A 19 22.50 14.28 7.19
C TYR A 19 22.74 13.08 6.28
N PRO A 20 21.84 12.80 5.32
CA PRO A 20 22.05 11.74 4.34
C PRO A 20 23.23 12.08 3.43
N LYS A 21 23.92 11.04 2.95
CA LYS A 21 25.03 11.21 1.99
C LYS A 21 24.53 11.77 0.66
N PRO A 22 25.35 12.57 -0.08
CA PRO A 22 24.95 13.13 -1.36
C PRO A 22 24.48 12.09 -2.38
N GLU A 23 25.09 10.91 -2.40
CA GLU A 23 24.70 9.80 -3.30
C GLU A 23 23.29 9.29 -2.96
N PHE A 24 22.91 9.25 -1.69
CA PHE A 24 21.57 8.88 -1.26
C PHE A 24 20.53 9.94 -1.66
N ILE A 25 20.86 11.21 -1.46
CA ILE A 25 19.98 12.33 -1.87
C ILE A 25 19.75 12.30 -3.40
N GLY A 26 20.82 12.05 -4.19
CA GLY A 26 20.73 11.96 -5.64
C GLY A 26 19.85 10.82 -6.17
N GLN A 27 19.58 9.80 -5.34
CA GLN A 27 18.71 8.67 -5.67
C GLN A 27 17.29 8.81 -5.09
N ALA A 28 17.02 9.88 -4.32
CA ALA A 28 15.73 10.08 -3.69
C ALA A 28 14.62 10.25 -4.74
N ASN A 29 13.49 9.58 -4.54
CA ASN A 29 12.32 9.69 -5.43
C ASN A 29 11.55 11.01 -5.25
N CYS A 30 11.68 11.63 -4.08
CA CYS A 30 11.04 12.89 -3.75
C CYS A 30 12.12 13.97 -3.58
N THR A 31 12.38 14.71 -4.65
CA THR A 31 13.37 15.80 -4.69
C THR A 31 12.73 17.18 -4.81
N ASP A 32 11.41 17.24 -4.99
CA ASP A 32 10.66 18.48 -5.14
C ASP A 32 10.23 19.01 -3.77
N PRO A 33 10.82 20.15 -3.29
CA PRO A 33 10.47 20.71 -1.98
C PRO A 33 9.02 21.26 -1.93
N SER A 34 8.40 21.53 -3.08
CA SER A 34 7.02 22.03 -3.13
C SER A 34 5.99 21.02 -2.61
N ILE A 35 6.39 19.76 -2.39
CA ILE A 35 5.51 18.72 -1.85
C ILE A 35 4.94 19.11 -0.48
N PHE A 36 5.72 19.82 0.35
CA PHE A 36 5.26 20.27 1.67
C PHE A 36 4.15 21.30 1.56
N ASP A 37 4.21 22.19 0.56
CA ASP A 37 3.17 23.19 0.31
C ASP A 37 1.94 22.53 -0.31
N ARG A 38 2.13 21.62 -1.29
CA ARG A 38 1.02 20.91 -1.95
C ARG A 38 0.22 20.04 -0.98
N PHE A 39 0.90 19.36 -0.05
CA PHE A 39 0.27 18.51 0.96
C PHE A 39 0.15 19.18 2.33
N SER A 40 0.03 20.49 2.35
CA SER A 40 -0.27 21.28 3.56
C SER A 40 -1.71 21.10 4.00
N LEU A 41 -2.00 21.52 5.24
CA LEU A 41 -3.37 21.51 5.78
C LEU A 41 -4.33 22.39 4.98
N ASP A 42 -3.85 23.47 4.38
CA ASP A 42 -4.66 24.39 3.57
C ASP A 42 -5.19 23.72 2.29
N ASN A 43 -4.46 22.73 1.78
CA ASN A 43 -4.83 21.97 0.58
C ASN A 43 -5.51 20.61 0.90
N PHE A 44 -5.64 20.27 2.17
CA PHE A 44 -6.34 19.07 2.61
C PHE A 44 -7.88 19.25 2.50
N PRO A 45 -8.64 18.24 2.02
CA PRO A 45 -8.23 16.89 1.56
C PRO A 45 -7.92 16.82 0.06
N GLU A 46 -8.08 17.90 -0.67
CA GLU A 46 -8.06 17.90 -2.14
C GLU A 46 -6.69 17.52 -2.74
N CYS A 47 -5.59 17.74 -2.01
CA CYS A 47 -4.26 17.34 -2.43
C CYS A 47 -4.13 15.82 -2.68
N PHE A 48 -4.94 14.99 -2.01
CA PHE A 48 -4.93 13.53 -2.20
C PHE A 48 -5.51 13.06 -3.54
N LYS A 49 -6.16 13.94 -4.30
CA LYS A 49 -6.56 13.63 -5.68
C LYS A 49 -5.36 13.27 -6.55
N GLU A 50 -4.21 13.91 -6.32
CA GLU A 50 -2.98 13.62 -7.05
C GLU A 50 -2.58 12.13 -6.98
N PHE A 51 -2.77 11.50 -5.81
CA PHE A 51 -2.51 10.06 -5.66
C PHE A 51 -3.66 9.21 -6.22
N ALA A 52 -4.89 9.65 -6.06
CA ALA A 52 -6.04 8.95 -6.60
C ALA A 52 -6.02 8.89 -8.14
N ASP A 53 -5.53 9.93 -8.79
CA ASP A 53 -5.38 9.99 -10.25
C ASP A 53 -4.30 9.05 -10.82
N LEU A 54 -3.47 8.45 -9.95
CA LEU A 54 -2.55 7.37 -10.34
C LEU A 54 -3.25 6.02 -10.55
N LEU A 55 -4.51 5.91 -10.13
CA LEU A 55 -5.30 4.69 -10.24
C LEU A 55 -6.28 4.77 -11.42
N ASP A 56 -6.60 3.59 -11.98
CA ASP A 56 -7.62 3.46 -12.99
C ASP A 56 -8.98 3.27 -12.32
N TRP A 57 -9.89 4.20 -12.56
CA TRP A 57 -11.23 4.22 -11.98
C TRP A 57 -12.29 3.80 -13.00
N ASP A 58 -13.18 2.89 -12.61
CA ASP A 58 -14.39 2.57 -13.38
C ASP A 58 -15.41 3.71 -13.32
N GLN A 59 -15.46 4.39 -12.17
CA GLN A 59 -16.26 5.57 -11.93
C GLN A 59 -15.51 6.53 -11.01
N TYR A 60 -15.32 7.78 -11.44
CA TYR A 60 -14.73 8.81 -10.59
C TYR A 60 -15.64 9.20 -9.43
N TRP A 61 -15.03 9.65 -8.36
CA TRP A 61 -15.70 10.18 -7.17
C TRP A 61 -16.29 11.58 -7.41
N HIS A 62 -17.21 11.98 -6.55
CA HIS A 62 -17.77 13.32 -6.54
C HIS A 62 -17.40 14.14 -5.28
N THR A 63 -16.93 13.48 -4.22
CA THR A 63 -16.50 14.12 -2.97
C THR A 63 -15.21 13.45 -2.50
N THR A 64 -14.16 14.23 -2.28
CA THR A 64 -12.84 13.70 -1.91
C THR A 64 -12.87 13.10 -0.50
N LEU A 65 -13.47 13.80 0.46
CA LEU A 65 -13.59 13.35 1.85
C LEU A 65 -14.95 13.78 2.42
N ASP A 66 -15.67 12.81 2.99
CA ASP A 66 -16.89 13.05 3.77
C ASP A 66 -16.63 12.68 5.24
N THR A 67 -16.77 13.66 6.12
CA THR A 67 -16.58 13.55 7.58
C THR A 67 -17.88 13.55 8.36
N SER A 68 -19.03 13.52 7.69
CA SER A 68 -20.36 13.62 8.33
C SER A 68 -20.67 12.50 9.32
N GLU A 69 -20.05 11.32 9.15
CA GLU A 69 -20.26 10.15 10.00
C GLU A 69 -18.99 9.81 10.82
N ALA A 70 -18.42 10.79 11.53
CA ALA A 70 -17.24 10.56 12.37
C ALA A 70 -17.52 9.47 13.43
N PRO A 71 -16.57 8.57 13.74
CA PRO A 71 -15.19 8.51 13.23
C PRO A 71 -15.04 7.76 11.91
N CYS A 72 -16.11 7.29 11.29
CA CYS A 72 -16.09 6.49 10.05
C CYS A 72 -16.11 7.41 8.83
N TRP A 73 -15.00 8.08 8.56
CA TRP A 73 -14.87 8.95 7.39
C TRP A 73 -14.80 8.18 6.08
N LYS A 74 -15.35 8.76 5.03
CA LYS A 74 -15.40 8.15 3.70
C LYS A 74 -14.57 8.95 2.72
N TRP A 75 -13.57 8.30 2.12
CA TRP A 75 -12.75 8.88 1.07
C TRP A 75 -13.30 8.55 -0.31
N PHE A 76 -13.13 9.47 -1.24
CA PHE A 76 -13.47 9.32 -2.67
C PHE A 76 -14.89 8.79 -2.87
N VAL A 77 -15.84 9.46 -2.24
CA VAL A 77 -17.25 9.05 -2.22
C VAL A 77 -17.83 8.96 -3.63
N GLY A 78 -18.49 7.85 -3.93
CA GLY A 78 -19.06 7.55 -5.24
C GLY A 78 -18.05 6.96 -6.24
N GLY A 79 -16.76 6.98 -5.91
CA GLY A 79 -15.74 6.33 -6.74
C GLY A 79 -15.87 4.81 -6.74
N LYS A 80 -15.57 4.20 -7.89
CA LYS A 80 -15.52 2.75 -8.06
C LYS A 80 -14.27 2.37 -8.82
N LEU A 81 -13.54 1.39 -8.32
CA LEU A 81 -12.38 0.81 -8.97
C LEU A 81 -12.26 -0.67 -8.63
N ASN A 82 -11.53 -1.39 -9.47
CA ASN A 82 -11.09 -2.74 -9.16
C ASN A 82 -9.66 -2.69 -8.60
N ALA A 83 -9.49 -3.03 -7.32
CA ALA A 83 -8.19 -3.02 -6.66
C ALA A 83 -7.23 -4.06 -7.25
N SER A 84 -7.73 -5.28 -7.55
CA SER A 84 -6.93 -6.32 -8.18
C SER A 84 -6.43 -5.89 -9.56
N TYR A 85 -7.29 -5.30 -10.39
CA TYR A 85 -6.91 -4.75 -11.68
C TYR A 85 -5.78 -3.72 -11.55
N ASN A 86 -5.95 -2.77 -10.64
CA ASN A 86 -4.96 -1.73 -10.41
C ASN A 86 -3.60 -2.26 -9.92
N CYS A 87 -3.61 -3.32 -9.11
CA CYS A 87 -2.38 -3.90 -8.56
C CYS A 87 -1.70 -4.89 -9.50
N ILE A 88 -2.45 -5.60 -10.36
CA ILE A 88 -1.94 -6.76 -11.09
C ILE A 88 -2.18 -6.59 -12.59
N ASP A 89 -3.45 -6.56 -13.02
CA ASP A 89 -3.83 -6.74 -14.42
C ASP A 89 -3.25 -5.67 -15.33
N ARG A 90 -3.37 -4.40 -14.96
CA ARG A 90 -2.87 -3.27 -15.76
C ARG A 90 -1.36 -3.29 -15.97
N HIS A 91 -0.64 -4.07 -15.16
CA HIS A 91 0.81 -4.18 -15.23
C HIS A 91 1.30 -5.32 -16.12
N LEU A 92 0.42 -6.25 -16.54
CA LEU A 92 0.81 -7.46 -17.27
C LEU A 92 1.45 -7.18 -18.63
N GLU A 93 0.98 -6.20 -19.35
CA GLU A 93 1.55 -5.88 -20.65
C GLU A 93 3.04 -5.59 -20.56
N LYS A 94 3.45 -4.82 -19.56
CA LYS A 94 4.83 -4.35 -19.38
C LYS A 94 5.66 -5.24 -18.47
N TYR A 95 5.05 -5.83 -17.43
CA TYR A 95 5.79 -6.43 -16.32
C TYR A 95 5.46 -7.92 -16.07
N ARG A 96 4.81 -8.63 -17.00
CA ARG A 96 4.38 -10.03 -16.81
C ARG A 96 5.44 -10.96 -16.23
N ASN A 97 6.68 -10.83 -16.68
CA ASN A 97 7.80 -11.69 -16.27
C ASN A 97 8.61 -11.09 -15.11
N LYS A 98 8.24 -9.90 -14.62
CA LYS A 98 8.87 -9.30 -13.45
C LYS A 98 8.35 -10.00 -12.20
N THR A 99 9.22 -10.20 -11.21
CA THR A 99 8.83 -10.71 -9.90
C THR A 99 7.89 -9.71 -9.22
N ALA A 100 6.70 -10.17 -8.88
CA ALA A 100 5.70 -9.42 -8.12
C ALA A 100 5.85 -9.67 -6.61
N ILE A 101 6.15 -10.92 -6.23
CA ILE A 101 6.30 -11.32 -4.82
C ILE A 101 7.65 -12.01 -4.64
N HIS A 102 8.42 -11.55 -3.66
CA HIS A 102 9.55 -12.25 -3.07
C HIS A 102 9.11 -12.76 -1.70
N PHE A 103 8.95 -14.06 -1.57
CA PHE A 103 8.68 -14.68 -0.28
C PHE A 103 9.96 -15.23 0.32
N VAL A 104 10.32 -14.73 1.48
CA VAL A 104 11.47 -15.19 2.26
C VAL A 104 10.94 -16.01 3.42
N PRO A 105 11.17 -17.34 3.44
CA PRO A 105 10.74 -18.20 4.54
C PRO A 105 11.41 -17.79 5.85
N GLU A 106 10.80 -18.18 6.98
CA GLU A 106 11.39 -17.97 8.29
C GLU A 106 12.61 -18.88 8.55
N LEU A 107 12.58 -20.10 8.01
CA LEU A 107 13.68 -21.05 8.13
C LEU A 107 14.76 -20.75 7.11
N GLU A 108 16.02 -20.63 7.58
CA GLU A 108 17.17 -20.25 6.75
C GLU A 108 17.54 -21.29 5.67
N ASP A 109 17.14 -22.54 5.86
CA ASP A 109 17.40 -23.64 4.92
C ASP A 109 16.31 -23.80 3.85
N GLU A 110 15.21 -23.06 3.96
CA GLU A 110 14.17 -23.05 2.94
C GLU A 110 14.50 -22.06 1.80
N PRO A 111 14.25 -22.42 0.54
CA PRO A 111 14.56 -21.55 -0.58
C PRO A 111 13.61 -20.33 -0.65
N ILE A 112 14.18 -19.18 -1.00
CA ILE A 112 13.39 -17.98 -1.34
C ILE A 112 12.53 -18.30 -2.57
N GLN A 113 11.25 -17.97 -2.49
CA GLN A 113 10.30 -18.15 -3.58
C GLN A 113 10.05 -16.82 -4.30
N HIS A 114 9.91 -16.91 -5.61
CA HIS A 114 9.60 -15.77 -6.46
C HIS A 114 8.35 -16.06 -7.27
N MET A 115 7.41 -15.14 -7.27
CA MET A 115 6.21 -15.21 -8.08
C MET A 115 6.18 -14.03 -9.05
N THR A 116 6.04 -14.30 -10.34
CA THR A 116 5.90 -13.24 -11.36
C THR A 116 4.51 -12.64 -11.37
N TYR A 117 4.34 -11.45 -11.99
CA TYR A 117 3.02 -10.85 -12.20
C TYR A 117 2.07 -11.77 -12.97
N GLN A 118 2.59 -12.52 -13.96
CA GLN A 118 1.78 -13.47 -14.72
C GLN A 118 1.28 -14.65 -13.88
N GLU A 119 2.12 -15.18 -13.00
CA GLU A 119 1.74 -16.25 -12.08
C GLU A 119 0.77 -15.76 -11.02
N LEU A 120 1.00 -14.58 -10.45
CA LEU A 120 0.11 -13.95 -9.49
C LEU A 120 -1.28 -13.72 -10.11
N TYR A 121 -1.33 -13.14 -11.32
CA TYR A 121 -2.58 -12.97 -12.06
C TYR A 121 -3.37 -14.27 -12.22
N ARG A 122 -2.68 -15.35 -12.65
CA ARG A 122 -3.32 -16.65 -12.82
C ARG A 122 -3.90 -17.16 -11.49
N ARG A 123 -3.11 -17.14 -10.41
CA ARG A 123 -3.54 -17.63 -9.09
C ARG A 123 -4.69 -16.82 -8.50
N VAL A 124 -4.67 -15.50 -8.67
CA VAL A 124 -5.76 -14.62 -8.21
C VAL A 124 -7.06 -14.95 -8.95
N ASN A 125 -7.02 -15.14 -10.26
CA ASN A 125 -8.21 -15.52 -11.04
C ASN A 125 -8.72 -16.92 -10.70
N GLU A 126 -7.82 -17.90 -10.50
CA GLU A 126 -8.18 -19.25 -10.05
C GLU A 126 -8.88 -19.21 -8.67
N THR A 127 -8.34 -18.44 -7.73
CA THR A 127 -8.92 -18.27 -6.40
C THR A 127 -10.28 -17.56 -6.47
N ALA A 128 -10.40 -16.51 -7.28
CA ALA A 128 -11.66 -15.81 -7.49
C ALA A 128 -12.75 -16.75 -8.06
N ALA A 129 -12.39 -17.58 -9.04
CA ALA A 129 -13.32 -18.57 -9.60
C ALA A 129 -13.78 -19.59 -8.55
N VAL A 130 -12.87 -20.10 -7.73
CA VAL A 130 -13.23 -21.02 -6.63
C VAL A 130 -14.18 -20.35 -5.64
N LEU A 131 -13.90 -19.11 -5.25
CA LEU A 131 -14.75 -18.37 -4.31
C LEU A 131 -16.14 -18.10 -4.90
N GLN A 132 -16.23 -17.74 -6.17
CA GLN A 132 -17.52 -17.45 -6.84
C GLN A 132 -18.29 -18.72 -7.21
N ASP A 133 -17.65 -19.65 -7.90
CA ASP A 133 -18.34 -20.78 -8.52
C ASP A 133 -18.58 -21.93 -7.52
N PHE A 134 -17.61 -22.19 -6.66
CA PHE A 134 -17.70 -23.28 -5.69
C PHE A 134 -18.25 -22.83 -4.33
N CYS A 135 -17.76 -21.71 -3.79
CA CYS A 135 -18.22 -21.20 -2.48
C CYS A 135 -19.50 -20.34 -2.61
N GLY A 136 -19.89 -19.94 -3.81
CA GLY A 136 -21.08 -19.13 -4.04
C GLY A 136 -20.98 -17.70 -3.56
N LEU A 137 -19.76 -17.16 -3.40
CA LEU A 137 -19.47 -15.82 -2.90
C LEU A 137 -20.13 -14.75 -3.79
N LYS A 138 -20.76 -13.78 -3.15
CA LYS A 138 -21.46 -12.67 -3.83
C LYS A 138 -20.98 -11.33 -3.31
N ALA A 139 -21.25 -10.28 -4.07
CA ALA A 139 -20.97 -8.91 -3.65
C ALA A 139 -21.65 -8.60 -2.32
N GLY A 140 -20.88 -8.09 -1.36
CA GLY A 140 -21.31 -7.78 0.01
C GLY A 140 -21.07 -8.89 1.03
N ASP A 141 -20.72 -10.10 0.60
CA ASP A 141 -20.35 -11.18 1.51
C ASP A 141 -19.02 -10.86 2.23
N ARG A 142 -18.85 -11.45 3.41
CA ARG A 142 -17.62 -11.32 4.20
C ARG A 142 -16.79 -12.58 4.10
N VAL A 143 -15.50 -12.40 3.82
CA VAL A 143 -14.52 -13.50 3.80
C VAL A 143 -13.54 -13.29 4.95
N THR A 144 -13.32 -14.33 5.74
CA THR A 144 -12.29 -14.33 6.78
C THR A 144 -11.08 -15.08 6.28
N LEU A 145 -9.91 -14.42 6.30
CA LEU A 145 -8.62 -15.03 6.00
C LEU A 145 -7.97 -15.44 7.33
N TYR A 146 -7.64 -16.74 7.45
CA TYR A 146 -6.91 -17.28 8.59
C TYR A 146 -5.79 -18.17 8.08
N LEU A 147 -4.71 -17.52 7.66
CA LEU A 147 -3.53 -18.13 7.04
C LEU A 147 -2.27 -17.65 7.77
N PRO A 148 -1.20 -18.48 7.82
CA PRO A 148 0.13 -17.99 8.21
C PRO A 148 0.66 -17.01 7.14
N MET A 149 1.78 -16.35 7.44
CA MET A 149 2.47 -15.47 6.49
C MET A 149 3.10 -16.29 5.37
N THR A 150 2.30 -16.63 4.39
CA THR A 150 2.69 -17.37 3.17
C THR A 150 2.32 -16.58 1.92
N PRO A 151 2.85 -16.97 0.73
CA PRO A 151 2.51 -16.28 -0.52
C PRO A 151 1.02 -16.30 -0.88
N GLU A 152 0.24 -17.18 -0.25
CA GLU A 152 -1.21 -17.31 -0.48
C GLU A 152 -2.05 -16.34 0.34
N LEU A 153 -1.47 -15.69 1.37
CA LEU A 153 -2.14 -14.65 2.15
C LEU A 153 -2.23 -13.37 1.35
#